data_544ec5aab4d726c8e570141bfa9c1636
#
_entry.id   544ec5aab4d726c8e570141bfa9c1636
#
_cell.length_a   1.000
_cell.length_b   1.000
_cell.length_c   1.000
_cell.angle_alpha   90.00
_cell.angle_beta   90.00
_cell.angle_gamma   90.00
#
_symmetry.space_group_name_H-M   'P 1'
#
loop_
_entity.id
_entity.type
_entity.pdbx_description
1 polymer ?
#
loop_
_entity_poly.entity_id
_entity_poly.type
_entity_poly.pdbx_seq_one_letter_code
_entity_poly.pdbx_strand_id
1 'polypeptide(L)'
;MNKLKALVFYQYLPPWRIDVFNEMGKYYDMTIAFTDADSEGFTYNRKELLEKLENIKVLFLTKGFRIGNRPVRLGIFNLIKKIDPDVIFSHEYSYTSILVALYKQMGLFHYNYYLTTSDNLKMAEISSGLKAKSRSYVLTHSNGIIVYGDAVKQWYQRRFPRLRIEVCPNIPVSYTHLT
;
A
#
# COMPACT_ATOMS: atom_id res chain seq x y z
N MET A 1 10.50 17.92 -16.71
CA MET A 1 9.16 17.32 -16.63
C MET A 1 8.71 17.32 -15.19
N ASN A 2 7.45 17.73 -14.92
CA ASN A 2 6.90 17.60 -13.57
C ASN A 2 6.70 16.12 -13.26
N LYS A 3 7.12 15.68 -12.05
CA LYS A 3 6.86 14.32 -11.59
C LYS A 3 5.37 14.10 -11.38
N LEU A 4 4.87 12.88 -11.65
CA LEU A 4 3.52 12.49 -11.29
C LEU A 4 3.36 12.48 -9.76
N LYS A 5 2.21 12.92 -9.26
CA LYS A 5 1.90 12.88 -7.84
C LYS A 5 1.51 11.46 -7.43
N ALA A 6 2.21 10.89 -6.47
CA ALA A 6 1.90 9.59 -5.91
C ALA A 6 1.45 9.69 -4.45
N LEU A 7 0.32 9.05 -4.13
CA LEU A 7 -0.15 8.86 -2.76
C LEU A 7 0.00 7.39 -2.37
N VAL A 8 0.79 7.13 -1.34
CA VAL A 8 1.03 5.78 -0.83
C VAL A 8 0.33 5.62 0.51
N PHE A 9 -0.57 4.66 0.62
CA PHE A 9 -1.15 4.24 1.90
C PHE A 9 -0.41 3.01 2.40
N TYR A 10 0.21 3.14 3.55
CA TYR A 10 0.93 2.06 4.22
C TYR A 10 0.54 1.98 5.69
N GLN A 11 0.70 0.82 6.33
CA GLN A 11 0.28 0.70 7.72
C GLN A 11 1.20 1.49 8.65
N TYR A 12 2.47 1.19 8.65
CA TYR A 12 3.53 1.85 9.43
C TYR A 12 4.82 1.89 8.60
N LEU A 13 5.86 2.60 9.05
CA LEU A 13 7.14 2.65 8.36
C LEU A 13 8.06 1.51 8.84
N PRO A 14 8.23 0.42 8.06
CA PRO A 14 9.20 -0.60 8.39
C PRO A 14 10.58 -0.26 7.80
N PRO A 15 11.70 -0.63 8.47
CA PRO A 15 13.06 -0.30 8.03
C PRO A 15 13.35 -0.76 6.59
N TRP A 16 12.90 -1.95 6.23
CA TRP A 16 13.15 -2.55 4.90
C TRP A 16 12.38 -1.90 3.74
N ARG A 17 11.55 -0.90 4.01
CA ARG A 17 10.81 -0.14 2.97
C ARG A 17 11.42 1.21 2.65
N ILE A 18 12.38 1.67 3.43
CA ILE A 18 12.98 3.00 3.25
C ILE A 18 13.57 3.14 1.86
N ASP A 19 14.41 2.19 1.44
CA ASP A 19 15.06 2.26 0.12
C ASP A 19 14.05 2.17 -1.03
N VAL A 20 13.01 1.33 -0.87
CA VAL A 20 11.92 1.24 -1.86
C VAL A 20 11.19 2.57 -1.99
N PHE A 21 10.89 3.23 -0.86
CA PHE A 21 10.24 4.53 -0.88
C PHE A 21 11.14 5.61 -1.44
N ASN A 22 12.42 5.62 -1.06
CA ASN A 22 13.38 6.57 -1.60
C ASN A 22 13.57 6.41 -3.11
N GLU A 23 13.64 5.16 -3.60
CA GLU A 23 13.69 4.89 -5.02
C GLU A 23 12.42 5.38 -5.74
N MET A 24 11.23 5.10 -5.21
CA MET A 24 9.98 5.64 -5.75
C MET A 24 9.96 7.18 -5.75
N GLY A 25 10.48 7.82 -4.70
CA GLY A 25 10.58 9.28 -4.58
C GLY A 25 11.44 9.94 -5.66
N LYS A 26 12.33 9.19 -6.34
CA LYS A 26 13.08 9.71 -7.50
C LYS A 26 12.17 9.94 -8.71
N TYR A 27 11.11 9.15 -8.88
CA TYR A 27 10.21 9.17 -10.03
C TYR A 27 8.91 9.92 -9.79
N TYR A 28 8.46 10.02 -8.53
CA TYR A 28 7.19 10.63 -8.14
C TYR A 28 7.37 11.82 -7.18
N ASP A 29 6.47 12.80 -7.24
CA ASP A 29 6.20 13.71 -6.11
C ASP A 29 5.35 12.95 -5.10
N MET A 30 6.03 12.32 -4.15
CA MET A 30 5.45 11.27 -3.32
C MET A 30 4.99 11.78 -1.96
N THR A 31 3.77 11.40 -1.58
CA THR A 31 3.25 11.54 -0.22
C THR A 31 2.93 10.14 0.33
N ILE A 32 3.45 9.81 1.52
CA ILE A 32 3.10 8.57 2.23
C ILE A 32 2.16 8.91 3.39
N ALA A 33 1.02 8.23 3.45
CA ALA A 33 0.06 8.31 4.53
C ALA A 33 0.08 7.00 5.34
N PHE A 34 0.67 7.03 6.52
CA PHE A 34 0.68 5.89 7.43
C PHE A 34 -0.63 5.81 8.21
N THR A 35 -1.23 4.62 8.28
CA THR A 35 -2.47 4.38 9.00
C THR A 35 -2.27 4.00 10.46
N ASP A 36 -1.07 3.63 10.86
CA ASP A 36 -0.64 3.44 12.25
C ASP A 36 0.67 4.19 12.49
N ALA A 37 0.86 4.62 13.74
CA ALA A 37 2.09 5.29 14.12
C ALA A 37 3.24 4.31 14.28
N ASP A 38 2.96 3.12 14.84
CA ASP A 38 3.94 2.11 15.17
C ASP A 38 3.42 0.71 14.80
N SER A 39 4.34 -0.23 14.69
CA SER A 39 4.04 -1.65 14.48
C SER A 39 3.78 -2.34 15.80
N GLU A 40 2.68 -3.09 15.91
CA GLU A 40 2.49 -3.99 17.05
C GLU A 40 3.58 -5.08 17.04
N GLY A 41 4.37 -5.16 18.11
CA GLY A 41 5.39 -6.21 18.31
C GLY A 41 6.79 -5.88 17.79
N PHE A 42 7.02 -4.72 17.19
CA PHE A 42 8.36 -4.28 16.78
C PHE A 42 8.62 -2.86 17.27
N THR A 43 9.70 -2.70 18.03
CA THR A 43 10.16 -1.40 18.52
C THR A 43 11.22 -0.84 17.58
N TYR A 44 10.79 -0.06 16.60
CA TYR A 44 11.71 0.72 15.77
C TYR A 44 11.73 2.18 16.23
N ASN A 45 12.90 2.80 16.16
CA ASN A 45 13.00 4.24 16.36
C ASN A 45 12.39 4.97 15.14
N ARG A 46 11.08 5.26 15.24
CA ARG A 46 10.34 5.93 14.16
C ARG A 46 10.99 7.24 13.70
N LYS A 47 11.51 8.04 14.62
CA LYS A 47 12.16 9.31 14.29
C LYS A 47 13.36 9.08 13.39
N GLU A 48 14.22 8.15 13.76
CA GLU A 48 15.39 7.78 12.97
C GLU A 48 15.02 7.24 11.59
N LEU A 49 13.94 6.43 11.50
CA LEU A 49 13.48 5.90 10.22
C LEU A 49 12.92 7.01 9.31
N LEU A 50 12.21 7.99 9.89
CA LEU A 50 11.67 9.13 9.13
C LEU A 50 12.79 10.02 8.57
N GLU A 51 13.87 10.20 9.32
CA GLU A 51 15.04 10.98 8.89
C GLU A 51 15.77 10.35 7.70
N LYS A 52 15.59 9.05 7.45
CA LYS A 52 16.16 8.33 6.30
C LYS A 52 15.32 8.43 5.02
N LEU A 53 14.11 8.99 5.09
CA LEU A 53 13.27 9.22 3.92
C LEU A 53 13.70 10.49 3.18
N GLU A 54 13.96 10.35 1.87
CA GLU A 54 14.48 11.42 1.03
C GLU A 54 13.39 12.00 0.12
N ASN A 55 13.15 13.31 0.23
CA ASN A 55 12.22 14.03 -0.67
C ASN A 55 10.78 13.47 -0.68
N ILE A 56 10.33 12.92 0.45
CA ILE A 56 9.03 12.31 0.60
C ILE A 56 8.22 13.06 1.66
N LYS A 57 6.99 13.43 1.34
CA LYS A 57 6.04 14.00 2.32
C LYS A 57 5.42 12.87 3.13
N VAL A 58 5.46 12.97 4.46
CA VAL A 58 4.91 11.95 5.35
C VAL A 58 3.75 12.50 6.14
N LEU A 59 2.67 11.74 6.21
CA LEU A 59 1.46 12.04 6.99
C LEU A 59 1.08 10.83 7.84
N PHE A 60 0.47 11.08 9.01
CA PHE A 60 -0.08 10.04 9.87
C PHE A 60 -1.60 10.20 9.98
N LEU A 61 -2.34 9.20 9.51
CA LEU A 61 -3.79 9.13 9.65
C LEU A 61 -4.12 8.38 10.96
N THR A 62 -4.17 9.10 12.07
CA THR A 62 -4.42 8.51 13.39
C THR A 62 -5.89 8.56 13.82
N LYS A 63 -6.69 9.47 13.21
CA LYS A 63 -8.12 9.60 13.53
C LYS A 63 -8.92 8.43 12.94
N GLY A 64 -9.72 7.78 13.77
CA GLY A 64 -10.57 6.67 13.37
C GLY A 64 -10.72 5.65 14.49
N PHE A 65 -11.06 4.42 14.13
CA PHE A 65 -11.27 3.30 15.05
C PHE A 65 -10.62 2.02 14.51
N ARG A 66 -10.69 0.94 15.26
CA ARG A 66 -10.18 -0.37 14.82
C ARG A 66 -11.33 -1.39 14.77
N ILE A 67 -11.27 -2.29 13.79
CA ILE A 67 -12.11 -3.49 13.72
C ILE A 67 -11.15 -4.68 13.84
N GLY A 68 -11.18 -5.33 15.00
CA GLY A 68 -10.11 -6.26 15.38
C GLY A 68 -8.75 -5.55 15.38
N ASN A 69 -7.75 -6.15 14.75
CA ASN A 69 -6.40 -5.59 14.66
C ASN A 69 -6.20 -4.65 13.45
N ARG A 70 -7.27 -4.30 12.72
CA ARG A 70 -7.16 -3.49 11.51
C ARG A 70 -7.66 -2.07 11.72
N PRO A 71 -6.86 -1.05 11.36
CA PRO A 71 -7.26 0.34 11.48
C PRO A 71 -8.28 0.71 10.39
N VAL A 72 -9.33 1.41 10.81
CA VAL A 72 -10.28 2.12 9.92
C VAL A 72 -10.03 3.61 10.12
N ARG A 73 -9.48 4.27 9.12
CA ARG A 73 -9.06 5.68 9.22
C ARG A 73 -10.03 6.60 8.54
N LEU A 74 -10.29 7.71 9.22
CA LEU A 74 -11.10 8.82 8.70
C LEU A 74 -10.21 9.78 7.91
N GLY A 75 -10.84 10.53 6.99
CA GLY A 75 -10.15 11.59 6.24
C GLY A 75 -9.46 11.13 4.95
N ILE A 76 -9.57 9.85 4.57
CA ILE A 76 -8.99 9.31 3.32
C ILE A 76 -9.53 10.08 2.10
N PHE A 77 -10.85 10.32 2.06
CA PHE A 77 -11.50 11.09 0.99
C PHE A 77 -10.91 12.51 0.87
N ASN A 78 -10.83 13.23 1.98
CA ASN A 78 -10.31 14.59 2.02
C ASN A 78 -8.82 14.64 1.66
N LEU A 79 -8.06 13.61 2.03
CA LEU A 79 -6.65 13.52 1.69
C LEU A 79 -6.45 13.31 0.19
N ILE A 80 -7.20 12.40 -0.43
CA ILE A 80 -7.17 12.19 -1.88
C ILE A 80 -7.57 13.47 -2.62
N LYS A 81 -8.65 14.11 -2.19
CA LYS A 81 -9.10 15.39 -2.76
C LYS A 81 -8.05 16.50 -2.65
N LYS A 82 -7.35 16.59 -1.51
CA LYS A 82 -6.33 17.62 -1.25
C LYS A 82 -5.06 17.41 -2.08
N ILE A 83 -4.61 16.16 -2.21
CA ILE A 83 -3.36 15.82 -2.92
C ILE A 83 -3.61 15.81 -4.43
N ASP A 84 -4.80 15.36 -4.85
CA ASP A 84 -5.16 15.12 -6.25
C ASP A 84 -4.10 14.28 -6.96
N PRO A 85 -3.92 12.99 -6.54
CA PRO A 85 -2.84 12.16 -7.01
C PRO A 85 -3.11 11.58 -8.40
N ASP A 86 -2.08 11.47 -9.24
CA ASP A 86 -2.12 10.75 -10.51
C ASP A 86 -2.13 9.23 -10.31
N VAL A 87 -1.50 8.79 -9.20
CA VAL A 87 -1.39 7.38 -8.85
C VAL A 87 -1.52 7.17 -7.34
N ILE A 88 -2.26 6.11 -6.96
CA ILE A 88 -2.37 5.65 -5.57
C ILE A 88 -1.80 4.24 -5.47
N PHE A 89 -0.92 4.04 -4.50
CA PHE A 89 -0.48 2.73 -4.04
C PHE A 89 -1.07 2.46 -2.65
N SER A 90 -1.69 1.31 -2.44
CA SER A 90 -2.08 0.88 -1.09
C SER A 90 -1.47 -0.47 -0.75
N HIS A 91 -1.16 -0.65 0.53
CA HIS A 91 -0.57 -1.88 1.02
C HIS A 91 -1.63 -2.77 1.65
N GLU A 92 -1.61 -4.03 1.28
CA GLU A 92 -2.52 -5.09 1.73
C GLU A 92 -4.01 -4.82 1.42
N TYR A 93 -4.85 -5.82 1.65
CA TYR A 93 -6.31 -5.73 1.55
C TYR A 93 -6.91 -5.08 2.80
N SER A 94 -6.52 -3.83 3.04
CA SER A 94 -6.96 -3.04 4.18
C SER A 94 -8.31 -2.36 3.91
N TYR A 95 -8.95 -1.81 4.95
CA TYR A 95 -10.13 -0.95 4.78
C TYR A 95 -9.83 0.27 3.91
N THR A 96 -8.61 0.82 4.00
CA THR A 96 -8.16 1.90 3.12
C THR A 96 -8.16 1.46 1.66
N SER A 97 -7.65 0.26 1.37
CA SER A 97 -7.63 -0.29 0.01
C SER A 97 -9.04 -0.49 -0.56
N ILE A 98 -9.99 -0.91 0.27
CA ILE A 98 -11.41 -1.03 -0.12
C ILE A 98 -12.01 0.35 -0.44
N LEU A 99 -11.75 1.36 0.39
CA LEU A 99 -12.25 2.73 0.16
C LEU A 99 -11.65 3.35 -1.10
N VAL A 100 -10.35 3.18 -1.33
CA VAL A 100 -9.69 3.64 -2.56
C VAL A 100 -10.32 2.98 -3.80
N ALA A 101 -10.53 1.66 -3.78
CA ALA A 101 -11.21 0.94 -4.85
C ALA A 101 -12.64 1.46 -5.07
N LEU A 102 -13.39 1.71 -3.98
CA LEU A 102 -14.75 2.23 -4.02
C LEU A 102 -14.80 3.65 -4.64
N TYR A 103 -13.94 4.55 -4.21
CA TYR A 103 -13.91 5.92 -4.74
C TYR A 103 -13.57 5.94 -6.24
N LYS A 104 -12.68 5.05 -6.68
CA LYS A 104 -12.38 4.86 -8.10
C LYS A 104 -13.58 4.33 -8.87
N GLN A 105 -14.26 3.29 -8.36
CA GLN A 105 -15.46 2.73 -8.98
C GLN A 105 -16.58 3.76 -9.13
N MET A 106 -16.75 4.61 -8.11
CA MET A 106 -17.78 5.68 -8.13
C MET A 106 -17.40 6.85 -9.04
N GLY A 107 -16.21 6.85 -9.64
CA GLY A 107 -15.75 7.96 -10.49
C GLY A 107 -15.52 9.27 -9.73
N LEU A 108 -15.35 9.23 -8.40
CA LEU A 108 -15.19 10.43 -7.57
C LEU A 108 -13.83 11.11 -7.79
N PHE A 109 -12.84 10.35 -8.23
CA PHE A 109 -11.47 10.82 -8.49
C PHE A 109 -10.88 10.09 -9.68
N HIS A 110 -9.91 10.73 -10.35
CA HIS A 110 -9.21 10.17 -11.50
C HIS A 110 -7.77 9.85 -11.14
N TYR A 111 -7.48 8.61 -10.79
CA TYR A 111 -6.13 8.12 -10.51
C TYR A 111 -5.95 6.68 -10.99
N ASN A 112 -4.71 6.32 -11.24
CA ASN A 112 -4.33 4.91 -11.38
C ASN A 112 -4.15 4.30 -9.99
N TYR A 113 -4.71 3.11 -9.78
CA TYR A 113 -4.67 2.45 -8.48
C TYR A 113 -3.93 1.13 -8.56
N TYR A 114 -2.90 0.97 -7.73
CA TYR A 114 -2.12 -0.25 -7.60
C TYR A 114 -2.11 -0.75 -6.16
N LEU A 115 -2.34 -2.05 -6.00
CA LEU A 115 -2.23 -2.72 -4.71
C LEU A 115 -0.83 -3.32 -4.57
N THR A 116 -0.24 -3.23 -3.38
CA THR A 116 0.96 -4.00 -3.02
C THR A 116 0.59 -5.00 -1.94
N THR A 117 1.05 -6.25 -2.05
CA THR A 117 0.74 -7.27 -1.04
C THR A 117 1.96 -8.14 -0.74
N SER A 118 2.08 -8.51 0.54
CA SER A 118 3.06 -9.47 1.03
C SER A 118 2.52 -10.92 1.05
N ASP A 119 1.39 -11.18 0.42
CA ASP A 119 0.82 -12.52 0.35
C ASP A 119 1.84 -13.55 -0.14
N ASN A 120 1.88 -14.68 0.53
CA ASN A 120 2.44 -15.92 0.01
C ASN A 120 1.32 -16.80 -0.57
N LEU A 121 1.66 -17.89 -1.24
CA LEU A 121 0.68 -18.80 -1.85
C LEU A 121 -0.36 -19.29 -0.85
N LYS A 122 0.07 -19.70 0.34
CA LYS A 122 -0.83 -20.19 1.39
C LYS A 122 -1.83 -19.11 1.82
N MET A 123 -1.40 -17.87 1.99
CA MET A 123 -2.28 -16.74 2.33
C MET A 123 -3.26 -16.41 1.20
N ALA A 124 -2.82 -16.51 -0.05
CA ALA A 124 -3.66 -16.27 -1.22
C ALA A 124 -4.75 -17.36 -1.35
N GLU A 125 -4.42 -18.62 -1.08
CA GLU A 125 -5.32 -19.78 -1.21
C GLU A 125 -6.38 -19.88 -0.10
N ILE A 126 -6.02 -19.58 1.15
CA ILE A 126 -6.91 -19.73 2.32
C ILE A 126 -8.03 -18.66 2.38
N SER A 127 -8.01 -17.71 1.48
CA SER A 127 -8.99 -16.62 1.49
C SER A 127 -10.39 -17.13 1.10
N SER A 128 -11.33 -17.13 2.05
CA SER A 128 -12.72 -17.55 1.85
C SER A 128 -13.74 -16.52 2.35
N GLY A 129 -14.99 -16.66 1.98
CA GLY A 129 -16.09 -15.85 2.47
C GLY A 129 -15.95 -14.36 2.15
N LEU A 130 -16.26 -13.50 3.10
CA LEU A 130 -16.22 -12.03 2.97
C LEU A 130 -14.81 -11.53 2.66
N LYS A 131 -13.79 -12.19 3.19
CA LYS A 131 -12.39 -11.84 2.93
C LYS A 131 -12.03 -12.06 1.46
N ALA A 132 -12.46 -13.17 0.87
CA ALA A 132 -12.24 -13.43 -0.56
C ALA A 132 -13.00 -12.43 -1.44
N LYS A 133 -14.24 -12.08 -1.06
CA LYS A 133 -15.05 -11.09 -1.78
C LYS A 133 -14.40 -9.69 -1.75
N SER A 134 -13.93 -9.24 -0.59
CA SER A 134 -13.25 -7.94 -0.48
C SER A 134 -11.94 -7.89 -1.26
N ARG A 135 -11.16 -8.98 -1.27
CA ARG A 135 -9.95 -9.11 -2.09
C ARG A 135 -10.28 -9.00 -3.59
N SER A 136 -11.24 -9.81 -4.04
CA SER A 136 -11.70 -9.77 -5.43
C SER A 136 -12.17 -8.37 -5.83
N TYR A 137 -12.95 -7.73 -4.95
CA TYR A 137 -13.43 -6.36 -5.18
C TYR A 137 -12.29 -5.36 -5.38
N VAL A 138 -11.29 -5.36 -4.50
CA VAL A 138 -10.12 -4.47 -4.62
C VAL A 138 -9.37 -4.73 -5.91
N LEU A 139 -9.12 -5.99 -6.25
CA LEU A 139 -8.37 -6.37 -7.46
C LEU A 139 -9.10 -5.99 -8.75
N THR A 140 -10.42 -6.20 -8.81
CA THR A 140 -11.20 -5.86 -10.01
C THR A 140 -11.30 -4.36 -10.27
N HIS A 141 -11.11 -3.53 -9.23
CA HIS A 141 -11.13 -2.07 -9.35
C HIS A 141 -9.73 -1.43 -9.29
N SER A 142 -8.66 -2.25 -9.24
CA SER A 142 -7.28 -1.77 -9.37
C SER A 142 -6.80 -1.81 -10.83
N ASN A 143 -5.78 -1.01 -11.15
CA ASN A 143 -5.06 -1.08 -12.41
C ASN A 143 -4.02 -2.20 -12.42
N GLY A 144 -3.63 -2.69 -11.23
CA GLY A 144 -2.66 -3.78 -11.08
C GLY A 144 -2.33 -4.09 -9.65
N ILE A 145 -1.54 -5.14 -9.48
CA ILE A 145 -1.03 -5.59 -8.19
C ILE A 145 0.47 -5.83 -8.27
N ILE A 146 1.19 -5.48 -7.21
CA ILE A 146 2.60 -5.77 -7.01
C ILE A 146 2.71 -6.85 -5.94
N VAL A 147 3.36 -7.96 -6.29
CA VAL A 147 3.57 -9.13 -5.43
C VAL A 147 5.06 -9.38 -5.22
N TYR A 148 5.43 -10.20 -4.23
CA TYR A 148 6.83 -10.41 -3.88
C TYR A 148 7.48 -11.64 -4.53
N GLY A 149 6.74 -12.45 -5.27
CA GLY A 149 7.29 -13.64 -5.88
C GLY A 149 6.49 -14.19 -7.05
N ASP A 150 7.17 -14.90 -7.94
CA ASP A 150 6.62 -15.44 -9.17
C ASP A 150 5.50 -16.46 -8.95
N ALA A 151 5.62 -17.30 -7.92
CA ALA A 151 4.57 -18.26 -7.58
C ALA A 151 3.24 -17.58 -7.24
N VAL A 152 3.29 -16.46 -6.51
CA VAL A 152 2.12 -15.65 -6.19
C VAL A 152 1.59 -14.95 -7.42
N LYS A 153 2.48 -14.40 -8.28
CA LYS A 153 2.11 -13.83 -9.58
C LYS A 153 1.33 -14.82 -10.42
N GLN A 154 1.83 -16.03 -10.60
CA GLN A 154 1.16 -17.08 -11.38
C GLN A 154 -0.21 -17.44 -10.81
N TRP A 155 -0.34 -17.50 -9.49
CA TRP A 155 -1.61 -17.77 -8.82
C TRP A 155 -2.66 -16.69 -9.10
N TYR A 156 -2.27 -15.41 -8.97
CA TYR A 156 -3.16 -14.28 -9.29
C TYR A 156 -3.47 -14.22 -10.78
N GLN A 157 -2.50 -14.46 -11.66
CA GLN A 157 -2.68 -14.41 -13.10
C GLN A 157 -3.73 -15.40 -13.61
N ARG A 158 -3.76 -16.62 -13.02
CA ARG A 158 -4.79 -17.64 -13.34
C ARG A 158 -6.19 -17.19 -12.95
N ARG A 159 -6.36 -16.43 -11.86
CA ARG A 159 -7.66 -15.99 -11.33
C ARG A 159 -8.11 -14.66 -11.87
N PHE A 160 -7.18 -13.80 -12.20
CA PHE A 160 -7.42 -12.44 -12.70
C PHE A 160 -6.58 -12.21 -13.98
N PRO A 161 -6.91 -12.87 -15.10
CA PRO A 161 -6.08 -12.87 -16.31
C PRO A 161 -5.90 -11.48 -16.94
N ARG A 162 -6.83 -10.55 -16.67
CA ARG A 162 -6.76 -9.17 -17.18
C ARG A 162 -6.03 -8.20 -16.24
N LEU A 163 -5.69 -8.64 -15.04
CA LEU A 163 -5.02 -7.80 -14.06
C LEU A 163 -3.53 -7.71 -14.38
N ARG A 164 -2.99 -6.51 -14.41
CA ARG A 164 -1.53 -6.32 -14.50
C ARG A 164 -0.89 -6.76 -13.17
N ILE A 165 0.07 -7.67 -13.23
CA ILE A 165 0.73 -8.21 -12.05
C ILE A 165 2.24 -8.09 -12.24
N GLU A 166 2.87 -7.34 -11.34
CA GLU A 166 4.32 -7.14 -11.34
C GLU A 166 4.94 -7.81 -10.09
N VAL A 167 6.14 -8.32 -10.26
CA VAL A 167 6.92 -8.88 -9.16
C VAL A 167 7.95 -7.83 -8.73
N CYS A 168 7.88 -7.45 -7.47
CA CYS A 168 8.89 -6.63 -6.81
C CYS A 168 9.35 -7.38 -5.56
N PRO A 169 10.44 -8.16 -5.61
CA PRO A 169 10.92 -8.91 -4.48
C PRO A 169 11.16 -8.01 -3.28
N ASN A 170 10.79 -8.49 -2.09
CA ASN A 170 11.13 -7.80 -0.85
C ASN A 170 12.61 -8.07 -0.59
N ILE A 171 13.49 -7.20 -1.09
CA ILE A 171 14.93 -7.34 -0.87
C ILE A 171 15.20 -6.96 0.57
N PRO A 172 15.74 -7.87 1.40
CA PRO A 172 16.23 -7.49 2.72
C PRO A 172 17.40 -6.53 2.52
N VAL A 173 17.20 -5.30 2.93
CA VAL A 173 18.19 -4.25 2.78
C VAL A 173 19.21 -4.31 3.92
N SER A 174 20.32 -3.62 3.75
CA SER A 174 21.44 -3.42 4.68
C SER A 174 21.07 -2.99 6.13
N TYR A 175 19.80 -2.75 6.39
CA TYR A 175 19.29 -2.39 7.73
C TYR A 175 18.96 -3.58 8.64
N THR A 176 19.07 -4.81 8.16
CA THR A 176 18.85 -6.02 9.01
C THR A 176 19.94 -6.25 10.05
N HIS A 177 20.99 -5.45 10.04
CA HIS A 177 22.10 -5.50 11.01
C HIS A 177 22.01 -4.45 12.14
N LEU A 178 20.87 -3.75 12.25
CA LEU A 178 20.62 -2.80 13.34
C LEU A 178 19.76 -3.45 14.43
N THR A 179 20.19 -4.61 14.93
CA THR A 179 19.72 -5.21 16.20
C THR A 179 20.81 -5.10 17.24
#